data_196518d286348864af7c9120a555846b
#
_entry.id   196518d286348864af7c9120a555846b
#
_cell.length_a   1.000
_cell.length_b   1.000
_cell.length_c   1.000
_cell.angle_alpha   90.00
_cell.angle_beta   90.00
_cell.angle_gamma   90.00
#
_symmetry.space_group_name_H-M   'P 1'
#
loop_
_entity.id
_entity.type
_entity.pdbx_description
1 polymer ?
#
loop_
_entity_poly.entity_id
_entity_poly.type
_entity_poly.pdbx_seq_one_letter_code
_entity_poly.pdbx_strand_id
1 'polypeptide(L)'
;TSLKVCCCLGFLNEVHAQKLADAGVHRYNHNLNTSKDNYEHITTTHTYDDRLDTVRQASTSGMSPCSGAIFGMGESLEERVEIAFALKSVGADSIPCNFLNAIDGTPLEGRKELTPMMCLKILAMMRFVNPTKEIRIAGGREVNLRSLQPLGLYAANSIFIGDYLTTEGQAHTADWGLIEDLGFEIEECAL
;
A
#
# COMPACT_ATOMS: atom_id res chain seq x y z
N THR A 1 -4.25 24.32 4.44
CA THR A 1 -3.57 23.51 5.45
C THR A 1 -2.12 23.33 5.05
N SER A 2 -1.24 23.17 6.02
CA SER A 2 0.17 22.81 5.78
C SER A 2 0.37 21.32 5.42
N LEU A 3 -0.70 20.53 5.40
CA LEU A 3 -0.66 19.10 5.16
C LEU A 3 -0.84 18.77 3.67
N LYS A 4 -0.12 17.78 3.18
CA LYS A 4 -0.37 17.18 1.87
C LYS A 4 -1.62 16.31 1.94
N VAL A 5 -2.59 16.58 1.06
CA VAL A 5 -3.86 15.84 1.02
C VAL A 5 -3.73 14.63 0.11
N CYS A 6 -4.08 13.46 0.63
CA CYS A 6 -4.21 12.23 -0.13
C CYS A 6 -5.68 11.79 -0.14
N CYS A 7 -6.26 11.55 -1.30
CA CYS A 7 -7.65 11.09 -1.46
C CYS A 7 -7.72 9.65 -1.92
N CYS A 8 -8.79 8.94 -1.49
CA CYS A 8 -9.14 7.59 -1.94
C CYS A 8 -10.66 7.55 -2.17
N LEU A 9 -11.11 7.85 -3.39
CA LEU A 9 -12.53 8.08 -3.73
C LEU A 9 -13.05 7.13 -4.82
N GLY A 10 -12.39 5.99 -5.03
CA GLY A 10 -12.78 5.00 -6.01
C GLY A 10 -12.15 5.24 -7.39
N PHE A 11 -12.88 4.88 -8.47
CA PHE A 11 -12.37 5.02 -9.82
C PHE A 11 -12.37 6.47 -10.30
N LEU A 12 -11.33 6.85 -11.03
CA LEU A 12 -11.22 8.17 -11.65
C LEU A 12 -11.43 8.09 -13.16
N ASN A 13 -12.12 9.08 -13.68
CA ASN A 13 -12.02 9.49 -15.07
C ASN A 13 -11.22 10.80 -15.15
N GLU A 14 -10.87 11.21 -16.36
CA GLU A 14 -10.09 12.43 -16.62
C GLU A 14 -10.70 13.68 -15.96
N VAL A 15 -12.03 13.86 -16.09
CA VAL A 15 -12.72 15.03 -15.55
C VAL A 15 -12.65 15.09 -14.02
N HIS A 16 -12.83 13.94 -13.35
CA HIS A 16 -12.75 13.88 -11.89
C HIS A 16 -11.30 14.04 -11.41
N ALA A 17 -10.34 13.44 -12.10
CA ALA A 17 -8.94 13.57 -11.78
C ALA A 17 -8.48 15.04 -11.87
N GLN A 18 -8.85 15.74 -12.93
CA GLN A 18 -8.52 17.16 -13.08
C GLN A 18 -9.17 18.02 -11.99
N LYS A 19 -10.45 17.81 -11.68
CA LYS A 19 -11.13 18.55 -10.60
C LYS A 19 -10.45 18.37 -9.23
N LEU A 20 -9.95 17.17 -8.92
CA LEU A 20 -9.25 16.90 -7.67
C LEU A 20 -7.88 17.59 -7.66
N ALA A 21 -7.15 17.55 -8.75
CA ALA A 21 -5.88 18.27 -8.90
C ALA A 21 -6.07 19.78 -8.75
N ASP A 22 -7.06 20.37 -9.43
CA ASP A 22 -7.39 21.80 -9.34
C ASP A 22 -7.84 22.21 -7.92
N ALA A 23 -8.45 21.29 -7.17
CA ALA A 23 -8.80 21.48 -5.77
C ALA A 23 -7.62 21.37 -4.79
N GLY A 24 -6.41 21.09 -5.29
CA GLY A 24 -5.19 21.00 -4.48
C GLY A 24 -4.97 19.63 -3.83
N VAL A 25 -5.53 18.56 -4.38
CA VAL A 25 -5.21 17.19 -3.96
C VAL A 25 -3.81 16.85 -4.44
N HIS A 26 -2.91 16.51 -3.52
CA HIS A 26 -1.50 16.23 -3.81
C HIS A 26 -1.27 14.79 -4.26
N ARG A 27 -2.03 13.85 -3.69
CA ARG A 27 -1.84 12.41 -3.89
C ARG A 27 -3.18 11.70 -4.04
N TYR A 28 -3.24 10.71 -4.90
CA TYR A 28 -4.43 9.86 -5.04
C TYR A 28 -4.09 8.40 -4.75
N ASN A 29 -4.79 7.80 -3.81
CA ASN A 29 -4.63 6.40 -3.45
C ASN A 29 -5.62 5.53 -4.24
N HIS A 30 -5.08 4.59 -5.00
CA HIS A 30 -5.85 3.53 -5.64
C HIS A 30 -4.97 2.31 -5.84
N ASN A 31 -5.15 1.29 -4.99
CA ASN A 31 -4.30 0.10 -4.98
C ASN A 31 -4.62 -0.82 -6.17
N LEU A 32 -3.61 -1.49 -6.72
CA LEU A 32 -3.80 -2.61 -7.66
C LEU A 32 -4.36 -3.85 -6.95
N ASN A 33 -4.12 -3.96 -5.65
CA ASN A 33 -4.50 -5.01 -4.72
C ASN A 33 -3.72 -6.32 -4.91
N THR A 34 -3.73 -6.93 -6.08
CA THR A 34 -3.07 -8.22 -6.36
C THR A 34 -2.53 -8.27 -7.80
N SER A 35 -2.01 -9.41 -8.26
CA SER A 35 -1.61 -9.64 -9.64
C SER A 35 -2.80 -9.61 -10.60
N LYS A 36 -2.52 -9.46 -11.89
CA LYS A 36 -3.57 -9.48 -12.92
C LYS A 36 -4.30 -10.83 -12.95
N ASP A 37 -3.55 -11.93 -12.88
CA ASP A 37 -4.10 -13.28 -12.97
C ASP A 37 -4.90 -13.67 -11.71
N ASN A 38 -4.44 -13.25 -10.52
CA ASN A 38 -5.19 -13.49 -9.28
C ASN A 38 -6.42 -12.57 -9.13
N TYR A 39 -6.51 -11.49 -9.92
CA TYR A 39 -7.53 -10.45 -9.73
C TYR A 39 -8.95 -10.98 -9.91
N GLU A 40 -9.19 -11.84 -10.90
CA GLU A 40 -10.50 -12.41 -11.20
C GLU A 40 -11.01 -13.35 -10.09
N HIS A 41 -10.10 -13.88 -9.28
CA HIS A 41 -10.44 -14.70 -8.10
C HIS A 41 -10.84 -13.85 -6.88
N ILE A 42 -10.51 -12.54 -6.89
CA ILE A 42 -10.73 -11.65 -5.75
C ILE A 42 -11.98 -10.79 -5.95
N THR A 43 -12.26 -10.35 -7.17
CA THR A 43 -13.40 -9.48 -7.44
C THR A 43 -14.02 -9.74 -8.82
N THR A 44 -15.34 -9.53 -8.89
CA THR A 44 -16.13 -9.71 -10.13
C THR A 44 -16.80 -8.42 -10.61
N THR A 45 -16.67 -7.33 -9.86
CA THR A 45 -17.39 -6.07 -10.14
C THR A 45 -16.62 -5.11 -11.04
N HIS A 46 -15.31 -5.31 -11.18
CA HIS A 46 -14.43 -4.47 -12.00
C HIS A 46 -13.13 -5.24 -12.30
N THR A 47 -12.39 -4.76 -13.28
CA THR A 47 -11.18 -5.44 -13.77
C THR A 47 -9.91 -4.85 -13.17
N TYR A 48 -8.81 -5.59 -13.33
CA TYR A 48 -7.48 -5.11 -13.01
C TYR A 48 -7.10 -3.87 -13.84
N ASP A 49 -7.51 -3.86 -15.13
CA ASP A 49 -7.21 -2.76 -16.04
C ASP A 49 -7.95 -1.46 -15.65
N ASP A 50 -9.17 -1.54 -15.10
CA ASP A 50 -9.88 -0.37 -14.53
C ASP A 50 -9.08 0.29 -13.40
N ARG A 51 -8.38 -0.51 -12.59
CA ARG A 51 -7.50 0.02 -11.53
C ARG A 51 -6.26 0.68 -12.10
N LEU A 52 -5.62 0.04 -13.07
CA LEU A 52 -4.48 0.64 -13.77
C LEU A 52 -4.82 1.99 -14.38
N ASP A 53 -5.97 2.07 -15.02
CA ASP A 53 -6.43 3.31 -15.66
C ASP A 53 -6.68 4.41 -14.64
N THR A 54 -7.25 4.09 -13.48
CA THR A 54 -7.42 5.06 -12.39
C THR A 54 -6.07 5.60 -11.90
N VAL A 55 -5.07 4.75 -11.71
CA VAL A 55 -3.72 5.18 -11.30
C VAL A 55 -3.07 6.07 -12.36
N ARG A 56 -3.24 5.72 -13.64
CA ARG A 56 -2.77 6.54 -14.77
C ARG A 56 -3.44 7.90 -14.82
N GLN A 57 -4.77 7.95 -14.64
CA GLN A 57 -5.52 9.21 -14.60
C GLN A 57 -5.04 10.13 -13.47
N ALA A 58 -4.76 9.60 -12.29
CA ALA A 58 -4.19 10.35 -11.19
C ALA A 58 -2.82 10.95 -11.58
N SER A 59 -1.93 10.16 -12.16
CA SER A 59 -0.62 10.61 -12.61
C SER A 59 -0.70 11.67 -13.71
N THR A 60 -1.57 11.46 -14.70
CA THR A 60 -1.72 12.38 -15.85
C THR A 60 -2.27 13.75 -15.42
N SER A 61 -3.10 13.80 -14.38
CA SER A 61 -3.61 15.07 -13.82
C SER A 61 -2.62 15.79 -12.89
N GLY A 62 -1.41 15.26 -12.72
CA GLY A 62 -0.37 15.87 -11.88
C GLY A 62 -0.43 15.48 -10.40
N MET A 63 -1.35 14.62 -9.99
CA MET A 63 -1.35 14.05 -8.64
C MET A 63 -0.32 12.93 -8.52
N SER A 64 0.36 12.85 -7.37
CA SER A 64 1.30 11.75 -7.06
C SER A 64 0.53 10.43 -6.88
N PRO A 65 0.82 9.36 -7.66
CA PRO A 65 0.12 8.10 -7.51
C PRO A 65 0.56 7.36 -6.23
N CYS A 66 -0.42 7.01 -5.37
CA CYS A 66 -0.25 6.09 -4.27
C CYS A 66 -0.97 4.79 -4.64
N SER A 67 -0.21 3.75 -4.93
CA SER A 67 -0.78 2.47 -5.35
C SER A 67 0.03 1.32 -4.77
N GLY A 68 -0.63 0.34 -4.21
CA GLY A 68 -0.02 -0.79 -3.54
C GLY A 68 -0.81 -2.08 -3.73
N ALA A 69 -0.50 -3.04 -2.88
CA ALA A 69 -1.11 -4.36 -2.90
C ALA A 69 -1.49 -4.86 -1.51
N ILE A 70 -2.29 -5.93 -1.49
CA ILE A 70 -2.61 -6.73 -0.32
C ILE A 70 -2.01 -8.11 -0.58
N PHE A 71 -1.00 -8.49 0.17
CA PHE A 71 -0.36 -9.79 0.06
C PHE A 71 -1.04 -10.83 0.96
N GLY A 72 -1.07 -12.07 0.51
CA GLY A 72 -1.69 -13.19 1.23
C GLY A 72 -3.12 -13.52 0.79
N MET A 73 -3.55 -13.02 -0.38
CA MET A 73 -4.85 -13.31 -0.98
C MET A 73 -4.83 -14.50 -1.95
N GLY A 74 -3.77 -15.33 -1.91
CA GLY A 74 -3.64 -16.54 -2.74
C GLY A 74 -2.73 -16.38 -3.94
N GLU A 75 -2.10 -15.23 -4.08
CA GLU A 75 -1.09 -15.00 -5.12
C GLU A 75 0.16 -15.86 -4.92
N SER A 76 0.75 -16.35 -6.03
CA SER A 76 2.00 -17.08 -6.04
C SER A 76 3.22 -16.20 -5.73
N LEU A 77 4.40 -16.81 -5.59
CA LEU A 77 5.65 -16.06 -5.40
C LEU A 77 6.01 -15.24 -6.64
N GLU A 78 5.79 -15.80 -7.81
CA GLU A 78 5.99 -15.15 -9.11
C GLU A 78 5.07 -13.95 -9.26
N GLU A 79 3.79 -14.10 -8.91
CA GLU A 79 2.80 -13.02 -8.96
C GLU A 79 3.14 -11.88 -7.99
N ARG A 80 3.74 -12.15 -6.84
CA ARG A 80 4.26 -11.09 -5.94
C ARG A 80 5.32 -10.23 -6.61
N VAL A 81 6.20 -10.86 -7.40
CA VAL A 81 7.22 -10.14 -8.17
C VAL A 81 6.55 -9.33 -9.30
N GLU A 82 5.57 -9.90 -9.99
CA GLU A 82 4.79 -9.19 -11.02
C GLU A 82 4.09 -7.94 -10.46
N ILE A 83 3.48 -8.04 -9.28
CA ILE A 83 2.89 -6.90 -8.57
C ILE A 83 3.91 -5.78 -8.38
N ALA A 84 5.14 -6.10 -7.94
CA ALA A 84 6.17 -5.09 -7.73
C ALA A 84 6.57 -4.38 -9.02
N PHE A 85 6.70 -5.12 -10.13
CA PHE A 85 6.99 -4.55 -11.44
C PHE A 85 5.81 -3.79 -12.04
N ALA A 86 4.57 -4.25 -11.82
CA ALA A 86 3.37 -3.53 -12.23
C ALA A 86 3.27 -2.16 -11.54
N LEU A 87 3.50 -2.08 -10.23
CA LEU A 87 3.55 -0.83 -9.48
C LEU A 87 4.66 0.11 -9.97
N LYS A 88 5.82 -0.43 -10.32
CA LYS A 88 6.88 0.32 -10.96
C LYS A 88 6.46 0.87 -12.32
N SER A 89 5.78 0.06 -13.14
CA SER A 89 5.38 0.42 -14.50
C SER A 89 4.34 1.53 -14.55
N VAL A 90 3.43 1.60 -13.55
CA VAL A 90 2.44 2.69 -13.44
C VAL A 90 3.00 3.93 -12.76
N GLY A 91 4.28 3.92 -12.37
CA GLY A 91 4.95 5.07 -11.78
C GLY A 91 4.48 5.40 -10.36
N ALA A 92 4.06 4.40 -9.58
CA ALA A 92 3.64 4.63 -8.20
C ALA A 92 4.76 5.31 -7.39
N ASP A 93 4.46 6.42 -6.75
CA ASP A 93 5.41 7.16 -5.91
C ASP A 93 5.40 6.66 -4.47
N SER A 94 4.24 6.28 -3.97
CA SER A 94 4.04 5.65 -2.67
C SER A 94 3.39 4.30 -2.85
N ILE A 95 3.98 3.28 -2.25
CA ILE A 95 3.61 1.87 -2.43
C ILE A 95 3.24 1.27 -1.07
N PRO A 96 1.96 1.35 -0.65
CA PRO A 96 1.51 0.68 0.56
C PRO A 96 1.52 -0.84 0.37
N CYS A 97 2.30 -1.52 1.21
CA CYS A 97 2.31 -2.97 1.35
C CYS A 97 1.38 -3.36 2.50
N ASN A 98 0.21 -3.86 2.14
CA ASN A 98 -0.74 -4.40 3.10
C ASN A 98 -0.56 -5.91 3.18
N PHE A 99 -0.80 -6.49 4.33
CA PHE A 99 -0.80 -7.92 4.58
C PHE A 99 -2.21 -8.35 4.98
N LEU A 100 -2.73 -9.40 4.37
CA LEU A 100 -4.10 -9.83 4.60
C LEU A 100 -4.34 -10.09 6.10
N ASN A 101 -5.33 -9.40 6.63
CA ASN A 101 -5.97 -9.74 7.89
C ASN A 101 -7.34 -10.34 7.54
N ALA A 102 -7.41 -11.67 7.53
CA ALA A 102 -8.62 -12.39 7.15
C ALA A 102 -9.72 -12.15 8.18
N ILE A 103 -10.86 -11.64 7.74
CA ILE A 103 -12.03 -11.33 8.57
C ILE A 103 -13.03 -12.47 8.45
N ASP A 104 -13.55 -12.91 9.58
CA ASP A 104 -14.59 -13.95 9.64
C ASP A 104 -15.84 -13.50 8.86
N GLY A 105 -16.49 -14.43 8.18
CA GLY A 105 -17.65 -14.16 7.34
C GLY A 105 -17.32 -13.59 5.95
N THR A 106 -16.05 -13.43 5.59
CA THR A 106 -15.62 -13.00 4.25
C THR A 106 -15.15 -14.20 3.41
N PRO A 107 -15.10 -14.07 2.07
CA PRO A 107 -14.58 -15.14 1.20
C PRO A 107 -13.12 -15.56 1.49
N LEU A 108 -12.37 -14.73 2.19
CA LEU A 108 -10.97 -14.99 2.56
C LEU A 108 -10.82 -15.41 4.04
N GLU A 109 -11.93 -15.74 4.72
CA GLU A 109 -11.93 -16.22 6.10
C GLU A 109 -10.94 -17.36 6.30
N GLY A 110 -10.20 -17.31 7.42
CA GLY A 110 -9.28 -18.37 7.82
C GLY A 110 -7.96 -18.43 7.03
N ARG A 111 -7.76 -17.64 5.98
CA ARG A 111 -6.46 -17.58 5.28
C ARG A 111 -5.36 -17.08 6.19
N LYS A 112 -4.27 -17.86 6.27
CA LYS A 112 -3.08 -17.56 7.09
C LYS A 112 -1.80 -17.99 6.35
N GLU A 113 -1.63 -17.49 5.14
CA GLU A 113 -0.53 -17.90 4.27
C GLU A 113 0.79 -17.19 4.59
N LEU A 114 0.71 -16.00 5.22
CA LEU A 114 1.87 -15.18 5.50
C LEU A 114 2.52 -15.55 6.83
N THR A 115 3.84 -15.68 6.80
CA THR A 115 4.66 -15.68 8.01
C THR A 115 5.37 -14.33 8.15
N PRO A 116 5.81 -13.94 9.38
CA PRO A 116 6.55 -12.68 9.55
C PRO A 116 7.77 -12.56 8.64
N MET A 117 8.50 -13.65 8.46
CA MET A 117 9.67 -13.68 7.58
C MET A 117 9.29 -13.50 6.10
N MET A 118 8.13 -14.05 5.68
CA MET A 118 7.63 -13.85 4.31
C MET A 118 7.26 -12.38 4.08
N CYS A 119 6.62 -11.74 5.06
CA CYS A 119 6.32 -10.30 4.98
C CYS A 119 7.58 -9.45 4.84
N LEU A 120 8.64 -9.76 5.59
CA LEU A 120 9.94 -9.08 5.44
C LEU A 120 10.56 -9.29 4.06
N LYS A 121 10.48 -10.52 3.51
CA LYS A 121 10.96 -10.79 2.14
C LYS A 121 10.18 -10.01 1.10
N ILE A 122 8.85 -9.87 1.26
CA ILE A 122 8.01 -9.04 0.39
C ILE A 122 8.45 -7.57 0.45
N LEU A 123 8.64 -7.00 1.64
CA LEU A 123 9.11 -5.62 1.79
C LEU A 123 10.49 -5.42 1.14
N ALA A 124 11.42 -6.35 1.34
CA ALA A 124 12.74 -6.30 0.72
C ALA A 124 12.64 -6.37 -0.82
N MET A 125 11.85 -7.29 -1.37
CA MET A 125 11.60 -7.42 -2.79
C MET A 125 11.00 -6.13 -3.37
N MET A 126 9.99 -5.54 -2.70
CA MET A 126 9.40 -4.27 -3.11
C MET A 126 10.44 -3.15 -3.15
N ARG A 127 11.34 -3.08 -2.15
CA ARG A 127 12.45 -2.11 -2.14
C ARG A 127 13.44 -2.34 -3.27
N PHE A 128 13.84 -3.59 -3.56
CA PHE A 128 14.77 -3.90 -4.65
C PHE A 128 14.21 -3.52 -6.03
N VAL A 129 12.93 -3.77 -6.26
CA VAL A 129 12.27 -3.42 -7.53
C VAL A 129 12.02 -1.91 -7.64
N ASN A 130 11.70 -1.24 -6.53
CA ASN A 130 11.33 0.18 -6.45
C ASN A 130 12.29 0.96 -5.53
N PRO A 131 13.58 1.07 -5.84
CA PRO A 131 14.61 1.52 -4.90
C PRO A 131 14.44 2.97 -4.42
N THR A 132 13.84 3.83 -5.22
CA THR A 132 13.70 5.28 -4.93
C THR A 132 12.29 5.68 -4.48
N LYS A 133 11.38 4.72 -4.37
CA LYS A 133 9.98 5.00 -4.04
C LYS A 133 9.70 4.90 -2.54
N GLU A 134 8.61 5.52 -2.10
CA GLU A 134 8.12 5.36 -0.75
C GLU A 134 7.48 3.97 -0.60
N ILE A 135 8.16 3.06 0.09
CA ILE A 135 7.60 1.77 0.47
C ILE A 135 6.98 1.93 1.86
N ARG A 136 5.68 1.71 1.95
CA ARG A 136 4.94 1.92 3.20
C ARG A 136 4.48 0.60 3.78
N ILE A 137 4.82 0.35 5.04
CA ILE A 137 4.20 -0.73 5.82
C ILE A 137 2.80 -0.24 6.21
N ALA A 138 1.76 -0.98 5.81
CA ALA A 138 0.39 -0.54 5.98
C ALA A 138 -0.48 -1.61 6.67
N GLY A 139 -1.71 -1.81 6.24
CA GLY A 139 -2.68 -2.66 6.92
C GLY A 139 -2.22 -4.09 7.17
N GLY A 140 -2.62 -4.66 8.31
CA GLY A 140 -2.33 -6.03 8.72
C GLY A 140 -0.90 -6.27 9.20
N ARG A 141 -0.09 -5.24 9.37
CA ARG A 141 1.31 -5.37 9.83
C ARG A 141 1.41 -5.98 11.23
N GLU A 142 0.52 -5.61 12.13
CA GLU A 142 0.51 -6.07 13.51
C GLU A 142 0.30 -7.58 13.59
N VAL A 143 -0.64 -8.08 12.81
CA VAL A 143 -1.02 -9.51 12.77
C VAL A 143 0.03 -10.35 12.06
N ASN A 144 0.64 -9.83 11.00
CA ASN A 144 1.51 -10.59 10.11
C ASN A 144 3.00 -10.41 10.42
N LEU A 145 3.50 -9.20 10.67
CA LEU A 145 4.90 -8.97 11.07
C LEU A 145 5.16 -9.26 12.54
N ARG A 146 4.16 -9.05 13.40
CA ARG A 146 4.25 -9.31 14.85
C ARG A 146 5.47 -8.60 15.47
N SER A 147 6.31 -9.35 16.22
CA SER A 147 7.55 -8.85 16.83
C SER A 147 8.64 -8.47 15.82
N LEU A 148 8.47 -8.79 14.53
CA LEU A 148 9.42 -8.44 13.48
C LEU A 148 9.10 -7.11 12.78
N GLN A 149 8.09 -6.36 13.23
CA GLN A 149 7.76 -5.04 12.68
C GLN A 149 8.97 -4.10 12.58
N PRO A 150 9.85 -4.01 13.61
CA PRO A 150 11.03 -3.15 13.55
C PRO A 150 11.93 -3.44 12.35
N LEU A 151 12.11 -4.72 11.99
CA LEU A 151 12.94 -5.11 10.85
C LEU A 151 12.36 -4.65 9.51
N GLY A 152 11.05 -4.47 9.44
CA GLY A 152 10.39 -3.97 8.23
C GLY A 152 10.84 -2.57 7.83
N LEU A 153 11.18 -1.71 8.79
CA LEU A 153 11.61 -0.33 8.54
C LEU A 153 13.01 -0.21 7.92
N TYR A 154 13.81 -1.28 7.91
CA TYR A 154 15.06 -1.32 7.15
C TYR A 154 14.85 -1.53 5.64
N ALA A 155 13.69 -2.06 5.23
CA ALA A 155 13.30 -2.18 3.82
C ALA A 155 12.32 -1.09 3.39
N ALA A 156 11.36 -0.77 4.26
CA ALA A 156 10.39 0.30 4.07
C ALA A 156 10.90 1.62 4.68
N ASN A 157 10.47 2.75 4.12
CA ASN A 157 10.78 4.08 4.61
C ASN A 157 9.51 4.88 4.96
N SER A 158 8.40 4.20 5.15
CA SER A 158 7.13 4.79 5.57
C SER A 158 6.30 3.75 6.33
N ILE A 159 5.53 4.19 7.30
CA ILE A 159 4.63 3.35 8.08
C ILE A 159 3.27 4.06 8.20
N PHE A 160 2.19 3.29 8.11
CA PHE A 160 0.85 3.79 8.40
C PHE A 160 0.64 3.76 9.91
N ILE A 161 0.25 4.90 10.49
CA ILE A 161 -0.03 5.06 11.92
C ILE A 161 -1.52 5.32 12.11
N GLY A 162 -2.12 4.68 13.10
CA GLY A 162 -3.53 4.83 13.46
C GLY A 162 -4.40 3.67 13.01
N ASP A 163 -5.70 3.85 13.13
CA ASP A 163 -6.70 2.81 12.86
C ASP A 163 -6.94 2.60 11.37
N TYR A 164 -7.29 1.36 11.03
CA TYR A 164 -7.75 0.98 9.70
C TYR A 164 -9.28 1.08 9.60
N LEU A 165 -9.82 1.00 8.38
CA LEU A 165 -11.27 1.12 8.16
C LEU A 165 -12.10 0.06 8.90
N THR A 166 -11.55 -1.13 9.11
CA THR A 166 -12.28 -2.29 9.65
C THR A 166 -11.67 -2.88 10.92
N THR A 167 -10.48 -2.47 11.28
CA THR A 167 -9.76 -2.98 12.45
C THR A 167 -8.99 -1.86 13.14
N GLU A 168 -8.81 -1.98 14.44
CA GLU A 168 -7.92 -1.11 15.19
C GLU A 168 -6.47 -1.38 14.79
N GLY A 169 -5.69 -0.30 14.71
CA GLY A 169 -4.25 -0.35 14.51
C GLY A 169 -3.49 -0.37 15.83
N GLN A 170 -2.17 -0.37 15.75
CA GLN A 170 -1.32 -0.20 16.92
C GLN A 170 -1.41 1.23 17.43
N ALA A 171 -1.36 1.41 18.75
CA ALA A 171 -1.35 2.74 19.36
C ALA A 171 -0.20 3.60 18.80
N HIS A 172 -0.49 4.83 18.42
CA HIS A 172 0.50 5.73 17.80
C HIS A 172 1.75 5.94 18.67
N THR A 173 1.61 5.91 19.99
CA THR A 173 2.75 6.02 20.92
C THR A 173 3.72 4.84 20.81
N ALA A 174 3.21 3.64 20.51
CA ALA A 174 4.05 2.46 20.29
C ALA A 174 4.79 2.54 18.93
N ASP A 175 4.16 3.13 17.91
CA ASP A 175 4.81 3.36 16.61
C ASP A 175 5.92 4.42 16.73
N TRP A 176 5.68 5.49 17.47
CA TRP A 176 6.70 6.50 17.76
C TRP A 176 7.90 5.90 18.50
N GLY A 177 7.64 5.14 19.57
CA GLY A 177 8.70 4.45 20.31
C GLY A 177 9.50 3.48 19.43
N LEU A 178 8.83 2.75 18.53
CA LEU A 178 9.49 1.85 17.60
C LEU A 178 10.43 2.61 16.63
N ILE A 179 10.04 3.77 16.14
CA ILE A 179 10.87 4.61 15.25
C ILE A 179 12.10 5.15 16.02
N GLU A 180 11.89 5.64 17.25
CA GLU A 180 12.96 6.15 18.12
C GLU A 180 13.96 5.04 18.49
N ASP A 181 13.47 3.87 18.90
CA ASP A 181 14.31 2.71 19.29
C ASP A 181 15.21 2.23 18.13
N LEU A 182 14.75 2.41 16.89
CA LEU A 182 15.53 2.10 15.69
C LEU A 182 16.52 3.20 15.28
N GLY A 183 16.47 4.37 15.94
CA GLY A 183 17.30 5.51 15.60
C GLY A 183 16.92 6.19 14.29
N PHE A 184 15.67 6.04 13.85
CA PHE A 184 15.15 6.72 12.66
C PHE A 184 14.53 8.07 13.05
N GLU A 185 14.59 9.02 12.12
CA GLU A 185 13.93 10.32 12.22
C GLU A 185 12.74 10.36 11.25
N ILE A 186 11.70 11.09 11.65
CA ILE A 186 10.55 11.33 10.78
C ILE A 186 10.87 12.51 9.89
N GLU A 187 10.77 12.31 8.58
CA GLU A 187 10.96 13.37 7.60
C GLU A 187 9.87 14.43 7.74
N GLU A 188 10.28 15.67 8.04
CA GLU A 188 9.40 16.82 7.96
C GLU A 188 9.24 17.23 6.49
N CYS A 189 8.02 17.11 5.95
CA CYS A 189 7.76 17.60 4.61
C CYS A 189 7.95 19.12 4.58
N ALA A 190 8.96 19.59 3.85
CA ALA A 190 9.05 21.00 3.47
C ALA A 190 7.76 21.37 2.71
N LEU A 191 7.10 22.44 3.17
CA LEU A 191 5.87 22.99 2.59
C LEU A 191 6.16 23.69 1.27
#